data_022ab7b39d7fb2b8c4fedf42f228d536
#
_entry.id   022ab7b39d7fb2b8c4fedf42f228d536
#
_cell.length_a   1.000
_cell.length_b   1.000
_cell.length_c   1.000
_cell.angle_alpha   90.00
_cell.angle_beta   90.00
_cell.angle_gamma   90.00
#
_symmetry.space_group_name_H-M   'P 1'
#
loop_
_entity.id
_entity.type
_entity.pdbx_description
1 polymer ?
#
loop_
_entity_poly.entity_id
_entity_poly.type
_entity_poly.pdbx_seq_one_letter_code
_entity_poly.pdbx_strand_id
1 'polypeptide(L)'
;IFKRMMGTTANIRWAERGEMERVWVCNPGHPIAEGLGEYFEIEMTEMYGEPFQVPAPDETVFVSWFEGGEVFRSGLCYKRGNGKIFYFRPGHESYPVYYNKDVQRVIKNSIHWVCPEKTSGLWIDRIAKGIDNMERKDPVQPIEVKGYQVDHNYKK
;
A
#
# COMPACT_ATOMS: atom_id res chain seq x y z
N ILE A 1 -15.99 4.70 5.27
CA ILE A 1 -15.74 3.31 4.86
C ILE A 1 -14.43 2.82 5.49
N PHE A 2 -13.31 3.50 5.29
CA PHE A 2 -11.98 3.10 5.78
C PHE A 2 -11.97 2.83 7.31
N LYS A 3 -12.45 3.77 8.12
CA LYS A 3 -12.55 3.61 9.58
C LYS A 3 -13.38 2.37 9.99
N ARG A 4 -14.42 2.04 9.24
CA ARG A 4 -15.25 0.87 9.49
C ARG A 4 -14.52 -0.44 9.16
N MET A 5 -13.71 -0.45 8.11
CA MET A 5 -12.94 -1.63 7.68
C MET A 5 -11.70 -1.84 8.57
N MET A 6 -10.93 -0.79 8.77
CA MET A 6 -9.64 -0.84 9.45
C MET A 6 -9.73 -0.59 10.96
N GLY A 7 -10.86 -0.07 11.45
CA GLY A 7 -11.02 0.33 12.84
C GLY A 7 -10.37 1.66 13.21
N THR A 8 -9.84 2.37 12.22
CA THR A 8 -9.08 3.61 12.41
C THR A 8 -9.19 4.53 11.18
N THR A 9 -8.80 5.78 11.32
CA THR A 9 -8.59 6.72 10.21
C THR A 9 -7.20 6.61 9.61
N ALA A 10 -6.37 5.72 10.12
CA ALA A 10 -4.97 5.53 9.73
C ALA A 10 -4.14 6.82 9.86
N ASN A 11 -4.29 7.51 10.99
CA ASN A 11 -3.47 8.67 11.28
C ASN A 11 -1.99 8.26 11.45
N ILE A 12 -1.08 8.97 10.79
CA ILE A 12 0.32 8.59 10.60
C ILE A 12 1.18 9.86 10.56
N ARG A 13 2.44 9.74 10.98
CA ARG A 13 3.45 10.77 10.73
C ARG A 13 3.97 10.64 9.30
N TRP A 14 4.17 11.77 8.64
CA TRP A 14 4.68 11.78 7.26
C TRP A 14 5.48 13.06 6.98
N ALA A 15 6.35 12.99 5.98
CA ALA A 15 7.03 14.15 5.42
C ALA A 15 7.43 13.88 3.96
N GLU A 16 7.23 14.87 3.11
CA GLU A 16 7.67 14.84 1.71
C GLU A 16 9.13 15.29 1.61
N ARG A 17 10.06 14.37 1.85
CA ARG A 17 11.50 14.65 1.78
C ARG A 17 12.17 14.00 0.57
N GLY A 18 11.51 13.05 -0.08
CA GLY A 18 12.09 12.28 -1.16
C GLY A 18 13.24 11.40 -0.67
N GLU A 19 13.02 10.70 0.43
CA GLU A 19 14.02 9.83 1.06
C GLU A 19 13.96 8.41 0.47
N MET A 20 15.07 7.70 0.60
CA MET A 20 15.10 6.26 0.35
C MET A 20 14.37 5.52 1.46
N GLU A 21 13.56 4.55 1.06
CA GLU A 21 12.87 3.61 1.95
C GLU A 21 13.43 2.20 1.73
N ARG A 22 13.81 1.53 2.82
CA ARG A 22 14.08 0.10 2.82
C ARG A 22 12.93 -0.64 3.48
N VAL A 23 12.30 -1.52 2.71
CA VAL A 23 11.18 -2.35 3.16
C VAL A 23 11.69 -3.73 3.53
N TRP A 24 11.74 -4.02 4.81
CA TRP A 24 12.14 -5.32 5.36
C TRP A 24 11.01 -6.33 5.30
N VAL A 25 11.32 -7.54 4.85
CA VAL A 25 10.40 -8.67 4.84
C VAL A 25 10.45 -9.38 6.18
N CYS A 26 9.52 -9.03 7.07
CA CYS A 26 9.45 -9.58 8.44
C CYS A 26 8.83 -10.98 8.50
N ASN A 27 7.99 -11.32 7.51
CA ASN A 27 7.38 -12.65 7.40
C ASN A 27 7.64 -13.24 6.00
N PRO A 28 8.83 -13.81 5.75
CA PRO A 28 9.20 -14.32 4.43
C PRO A 28 8.39 -15.55 3.99
N GLY A 29 7.73 -16.25 4.91
CA GLY A 29 6.84 -17.38 4.61
C GLY A 29 5.43 -16.95 4.19
N HIS A 30 5.10 -15.66 4.27
CA HIS A 30 3.77 -15.19 3.91
C HIS A 30 3.63 -15.10 2.38
N PRO A 31 2.47 -15.51 1.78
CA PRO A 31 2.27 -15.48 0.33
C PRO A 31 2.50 -14.11 -0.32
N ILE A 32 2.22 -13.02 0.40
CA ILE A 32 2.48 -11.65 -0.10
C ILE A 32 3.97 -11.39 -0.29
N ALA A 33 4.84 -12.06 0.46
CA ALA A 33 6.29 -11.93 0.36
C ALA A 33 6.94 -12.83 -0.71
N GLU A 34 6.14 -13.64 -1.40
CA GLU A 34 6.66 -14.59 -2.40
C GLU A 34 7.49 -13.90 -3.49
N GLY A 35 8.72 -14.40 -3.68
CA GLY A 35 9.67 -13.92 -4.68
C GLY A 35 10.34 -12.59 -4.34
N LEU A 36 10.19 -12.09 -3.10
CA LEU A 36 10.97 -10.99 -2.57
C LEU A 36 12.22 -11.54 -1.83
N GLY A 37 13.26 -10.72 -1.73
CA GLY A 37 14.43 -10.99 -0.90
C GLY A 37 14.18 -10.69 0.58
N GLU A 38 15.25 -10.56 1.35
CA GLU A 38 15.21 -10.16 2.76
C GLU A 38 14.64 -8.74 2.92
N TYR A 39 14.90 -7.89 1.95
CA TYR A 39 14.37 -6.53 1.82
C TYR A 39 14.33 -6.11 0.36
N PHE A 40 13.64 -5.02 0.09
CA PHE A 40 13.76 -4.25 -1.16
C PHE A 40 13.81 -2.76 -0.85
N GLU A 41 14.25 -1.97 -1.85
CA GLU A 41 14.42 -0.53 -1.69
C GLU A 41 13.56 0.25 -2.68
N ILE A 42 13.07 1.38 -2.21
CA ILE A 42 12.41 2.41 -3.02
C ILE A 42 13.31 3.63 -2.94
N GLU A 43 13.90 4.02 -4.07
CA GLU A 43 14.96 5.03 -4.12
C GLU A 43 14.50 6.39 -3.59
N MET A 44 13.24 6.74 -3.85
CA MET A 44 12.67 8.02 -3.47
C MET A 44 11.19 7.88 -3.19
N THR A 45 10.77 8.24 -1.99
CA THR A 45 9.37 8.20 -1.57
C THR A 45 9.07 9.24 -0.49
N GLU A 46 7.80 9.39 -0.18
CA GLU A 46 7.34 10.13 1.00
C GLU A 46 7.68 9.32 2.26
N MET A 47 8.28 9.97 3.25
CA MET A 47 8.59 9.35 4.54
C MET A 47 7.33 9.14 5.37
N TYR A 48 7.22 7.96 5.97
CA TYR A 48 6.23 7.64 6.99
C TYR A 48 6.89 7.18 8.28
N GLY A 49 6.24 7.43 9.42
CA GLY A 49 6.79 7.05 10.71
C GLY A 49 5.72 6.72 11.75
N GLU A 50 6.13 5.92 12.73
CA GLU A 50 5.33 5.69 13.92
C GLU A 50 5.21 6.98 14.79
N PRO A 51 4.15 7.15 15.60
CA PRO A 51 3.08 6.18 15.80
C PRO A 51 2.07 6.15 14.64
N PHE A 52 1.73 4.95 14.21
CA PHE A 52 0.71 4.68 13.22
C PHE A 52 -0.54 4.10 13.91
N GLN A 53 -1.63 4.86 13.91
CA GLN A 53 -2.84 4.54 14.64
C GLN A 53 -3.72 3.53 13.88
N VAL A 54 -3.34 2.27 13.96
CA VAL A 54 -4.11 1.15 13.41
C VAL A 54 -4.37 0.11 14.49
N PRO A 55 -5.43 -0.71 14.37
CA PRO A 55 -5.62 -1.88 15.22
C PRO A 55 -4.40 -2.79 15.17
N ALA A 56 -4.19 -3.60 16.21
CA ALA A 56 -3.18 -4.65 16.15
C ALA A 56 -3.45 -5.53 14.92
N PRO A 57 -2.47 -5.71 14.03
CA PRO A 57 -2.62 -6.57 12.88
C PRO A 57 -2.62 -8.05 13.30
N ASP A 58 -3.29 -8.90 12.50
CA ASP A 58 -3.16 -10.35 12.67
C ASP A 58 -1.75 -10.81 12.27
N GLU A 59 -1.18 -10.18 11.23
CA GLU A 59 0.20 -10.43 10.79
C GLU A 59 0.86 -9.13 10.28
N THR A 60 2.16 -8.97 10.59
CA THR A 60 3.01 -7.93 10.00
C THR A 60 3.93 -8.58 8.97
N VAL A 61 3.77 -8.20 7.71
CA VAL A 61 4.56 -8.75 6.61
C VAL A 61 5.77 -7.87 6.32
N PHE A 62 5.57 -6.54 6.35
CA PHE A 62 6.63 -5.56 6.06
C PHE A 62 6.76 -4.50 7.14
N VAL A 63 8.02 -4.12 7.38
CA VAL A 63 8.39 -2.95 8.17
C VAL A 63 9.38 -2.12 7.36
N SER A 64 9.13 -0.85 7.25
CA SER A 64 9.99 0.09 6.52
C SER A 64 10.91 0.84 7.46
N TRP A 65 12.10 1.11 6.96
CA TRP A 65 13.06 2.02 7.52
C TRP A 65 13.37 3.10 6.47
N PHE A 66 13.40 4.35 6.90
CA PHE A 66 13.72 5.50 6.06
C PHE A 66 15.12 6.02 6.36
N GLU A 67 15.75 6.66 5.39
CA GLU A 67 17.11 7.20 5.50
C GLU A 67 17.28 8.14 6.69
N GLY A 68 16.23 8.89 7.04
CA GLY A 68 16.17 9.74 8.23
C GLY A 68 16.10 8.99 9.57
N GLY A 69 15.97 7.66 9.56
CA GLY A 69 15.90 6.79 10.74
C GLY A 69 14.48 6.49 11.22
N GLU A 70 13.47 6.99 10.55
CA GLU A 70 12.07 6.68 10.87
C GLU A 70 11.75 5.22 10.53
N VAL A 71 10.88 4.62 11.34
CA VAL A 71 10.40 3.24 11.20
C VAL A 71 8.90 3.25 11.04
N PHE A 72 8.39 2.38 10.19
CA PHE A 72 6.97 2.30 9.86
C PHE A 72 6.53 0.87 9.57
N ARG A 73 5.41 0.45 10.14
CA ARG A 73 4.77 -0.82 9.82
C ARG A 73 4.03 -0.72 8.48
N SER A 74 4.73 -1.00 7.39
CA SER A 74 4.28 -0.70 6.03
C SER A 74 3.42 -1.78 5.38
N GLY A 75 3.42 -3.03 5.90
CA GLY A 75 2.63 -4.13 5.35
C GLY A 75 1.92 -4.94 6.43
N LEU A 76 0.60 -4.75 6.57
CA LEU A 76 -0.21 -5.28 7.65
C LEU A 76 -1.40 -6.08 7.13
N CYS A 77 -1.62 -7.28 7.68
CA CYS A 77 -2.74 -8.14 7.36
C CYS A 77 -3.79 -8.14 8.47
N TYR A 78 -5.06 -8.15 8.07
CA TYR A 78 -6.19 -8.23 8.98
C TYR A 78 -7.23 -9.21 8.43
N LYS A 79 -7.89 -9.94 9.35
CA LYS A 79 -9.06 -10.75 9.07
C LYS A 79 -10.32 -10.04 9.59
N ARG A 80 -11.35 -9.99 8.77
CA ARG A 80 -12.65 -9.39 9.13
C ARG A 80 -13.77 -10.30 8.62
N GLY A 81 -14.31 -11.12 9.53
CA GLY A 81 -15.23 -12.20 9.16
C GLY A 81 -14.54 -13.17 8.21
N ASN A 82 -15.13 -13.39 7.04
CA ASN A 82 -14.54 -14.23 5.99
C ASN A 82 -13.63 -13.45 5.02
N GLY A 83 -13.47 -12.15 5.24
CA GLY A 83 -12.65 -11.30 4.39
C GLY A 83 -11.24 -11.10 4.91
N LYS A 84 -10.33 -10.80 4.01
CA LYS A 84 -8.94 -10.42 4.27
C LYS A 84 -8.71 -8.98 3.85
N ILE A 85 -7.89 -8.26 4.60
CA ILE A 85 -7.45 -6.91 4.27
C ILE A 85 -5.93 -6.91 4.33
N PHE A 86 -5.29 -6.38 3.30
CA PHE A 86 -3.88 -6.05 3.33
C PHE A 86 -3.74 -4.53 3.24
N TYR A 87 -3.13 -3.96 4.26
CA TYR A 87 -2.72 -2.56 4.26
C TYR A 87 -1.28 -2.48 3.81
N PHE A 88 -1.03 -1.73 2.75
CA PHE A 88 0.31 -1.49 2.23
C PHE A 88 0.40 -0.03 1.77
N ARG A 89 1.46 0.65 2.17
CA ARG A 89 1.67 2.05 1.82
C ARG A 89 3.11 2.25 1.33
N PRO A 90 3.35 2.09 0.03
CA PRO A 90 4.68 2.18 -0.55
C PRO A 90 5.15 3.61 -0.80
N GLY A 91 4.31 4.62 -0.60
CA GLY A 91 4.64 6.02 -0.83
C GLY A 91 3.49 6.81 -1.45
N HIS A 92 3.80 8.04 -1.87
CA HIS A 92 2.87 8.98 -2.47
C HIS A 92 3.02 8.99 -4.00
N GLU A 93 1.96 9.33 -4.71
CA GLU A 93 1.92 9.38 -6.18
C GLU A 93 2.84 10.43 -6.82
N SER A 94 3.35 11.38 -6.03
CA SER A 94 4.37 12.33 -6.47
C SER A 94 5.70 11.67 -6.82
N TYR A 95 5.91 10.45 -6.33
CA TYR A 95 7.11 9.66 -6.56
C TYR A 95 6.80 8.45 -7.45
N PRO A 96 7.78 7.93 -8.21
CA PRO A 96 7.57 6.82 -9.14
C PRO A 96 7.48 5.45 -8.45
N VAL A 97 6.96 5.38 -7.23
CA VAL A 97 6.95 4.19 -6.37
C VAL A 97 6.23 2.99 -7.01
N TYR A 98 5.17 3.23 -7.78
CA TYR A 98 4.40 2.19 -8.45
C TYR A 98 5.09 1.60 -9.70
N TYR A 99 6.22 2.18 -10.13
CA TYR A 99 7.07 1.61 -11.18
C TYR A 99 8.15 0.69 -10.62
N ASN A 100 8.36 0.69 -9.30
CA ASN A 100 9.26 -0.24 -8.62
C ASN A 100 8.72 -1.67 -8.77
N LYS A 101 9.56 -2.60 -9.24
CA LYS A 101 9.17 -3.98 -9.57
C LYS A 101 8.77 -4.79 -8.34
N ASP A 102 9.39 -4.52 -7.19
CA ASP A 102 9.08 -5.21 -5.94
C ASP A 102 7.77 -4.69 -5.35
N VAL A 103 7.50 -3.38 -5.44
CA VAL A 103 6.18 -2.81 -5.11
C VAL A 103 5.08 -3.45 -5.97
N GLN A 104 5.31 -3.56 -7.29
CA GLN A 104 4.36 -4.22 -8.18
C GLN A 104 4.15 -5.71 -7.83
N ARG A 105 5.21 -6.40 -7.42
CA ARG A 105 5.15 -7.79 -6.96
C ARG A 105 4.31 -7.90 -5.69
N VAL A 106 4.55 -7.04 -4.71
CA VAL A 106 3.74 -6.99 -3.47
C VAL A 106 2.27 -6.78 -3.80
N ILE A 107 1.94 -5.82 -4.68
CA ILE A 107 0.55 -5.56 -5.09
C ILE A 107 -0.05 -6.80 -5.76
N LYS A 108 0.66 -7.41 -6.70
CA LYS A 108 0.21 -8.65 -7.38
C LYS A 108 -0.06 -9.77 -6.37
N ASN A 109 0.90 -10.04 -5.50
CA ASN A 109 0.80 -11.10 -4.50
C ASN A 109 -0.36 -10.82 -3.52
N SER A 110 -0.56 -9.56 -3.13
CA SER A 110 -1.65 -9.18 -2.24
C SER A 110 -3.02 -9.39 -2.87
N ILE A 111 -3.17 -9.11 -4.16
CA ILE A 111 -4.41 -9.40 -4.92
C ILE A 111 -4.71 -10.90 -4.87
N HIS A 112 -3.72 -11.75 -5.12
CA HIS A 112 -3.90 -13.19 -5.03
C HIS A 112 -4.25 -13.65 -3.61
N TRP A 113 -3.58 -13.10 -2.61
CA TRP A 113 -3.80 -13.46 -1.21
C TRP A 113 -5.19 -13.07 -0.69
N VAL A 114 -5.73 -11.89 -1.07
CA VAL A 114 -7.07 -11.44 -0.64
C VAL A 114 -8.18 -12.11 -1.45
N CYS A 115 -7.86 -12.67 -2.62
CA CYS A 115 -8.85 -13.34 -3.47
C CYS A 115 -9.47 -14.54 -2.74
N PRO A 116 -10.80 -14.71 -2.77
CA PRO A 116 -11.44 -15.88 -2.17
C PRO A 116 -11.01 -17.16 -2.88
N GLU A 117 -10.64 -18.19 -2.12
CA GLU A 117 -10.27 -19.50 -2.67
C GLU A 117 -11.43 -20.23 -3.35
N LYS A 118 -12.65 -19.90 -2.97
CA LYS A 118 -13.89 -20.42 -3.59
C LYS A 118 -14.82 -19.25 -3.83
N THR A 119 -14.93 -18.83 -5.08
CA THR A 119 -16.10 -18.08 -5.52
C THR A 119 -17.25 -19.08 -5.61
N SER A 120 -18.19 -19.04 -4.66
CA SER A 120 -19.47 -19.70 -4.88
C SER A 120 -20.05 -19.07 -6.15
N GLY A 121 -20.42 -19.87 -7.16
CA GLY A 121 -20.90 -19.39 -8.47
C GLY A 121 -22.04 -18.38 -8.42
N LEU A 122 -22.69 -18.22 -7.26
CA LEU A 122 -23.67 -17.19 -6.94
C LEU A 122 -23.15 -15.74 -7.02
N TRP A 123 -21.82 -15.53 -6.94
CA TRP A 123 -21.24 -14.19 -7.00
C TRP A 123 -20.96 -13.72 -8.43
N ILE A 124 -20.49 -14.62 -9.27
CA ILE A 124 -20.12 -14.30 -10.66
C ILE A 124 -21.38 -13.96 -11.47
N ASP A 125 -22.46 -14.71 -11.28
CA ASP A 125 -23.71 -14.48 -12.02
C ASP A 125 -24.47 -13.22 -11.62
N ARG A 126 -24.18 -12.65 -10.46
CA ARG A 126 -24.84 -11.42 -9.97
C ARG A 126 -24.07 -10.14 -10.24
N ILE A 127 -22.77 -10.21 -10.51
CA ILE A 127 -21.92 -9.03 -10.61
C ILE A 127 -21.75 -8.58 -12.05
N ALA A 128 -21.93 -9.43 -13.01
CA ALA A 128 -21.55 -9.03 -14.34
C ALA A 128 -22.44 -9.57 -15.44
N LYS A 129 -23.51 -8.93 -15.70
CA LYS A 129 -23.74 -8.62 -17.12
C LYS A 129 -22.82 -7.44 -17.40
N GLY A 130 -21.84 -7.64 -18.27
CA GLY A 130 -20.75 -6.73 -18.48
C GLY A 130 -21.23 -5.30 -18.58
N ILE A 131 -20.56 -4.45 -17.86
CA ILE A 131 -20.53 -3.04 -18.21
C ILE A 131 -19.99 -3.05 -19.63
N ASP A 132 -20.78 -2.52 -20.56
CA ASP A 132 -20.40 -2.38 -21.96
C ASP A 132 -18.97 -1.85 -22.04
N ASN A 133 -18.22 -2.33 -23.02
CA ASN A 133 -16.81 -2.02 -23.21
C ASN A 133 -16.51 -0.58 -22.83
N MET A 134 -15.87 -0.41 -21.68
CA MET A 134 -15.36 0.91 -21.35
C MET A 134 -14.35 1.25 -22.42
N GLU A 135 -14.59 2.30 -23.18
CA GLU A 135 -13.59 2.84 -24.09
C GLU A 135 -12.30 3.04 -23.29
N ARG A 136 -11.21 2.49 -23.82
CA ARG A 136 -9.89 2.66 -23.23
C ARG A 136 -9.60 4.15 -23.22
N LYS A 137 -9.69 4.77 -22.06
CA LYS A 137 -9.26 6.16 -21.91
C LYS A 137 -7.78 6.22 -22.25
N ASP A 138 -7.39 7.15 -23.10
CA ASP A 138 -5.99 7.47 -23.31
C ASP A 138 -5.33 7.71 -21.94
N PRO A 139 -4.05 7.32 -21.77
CA PRO A 139 -3.32 7.61 -20.55
C PRO A 139 -3.50 9.09 -20.23
N VAL A 140 -4.08 9.38 -19.09
CA VAL A 140 -4.20 10.76 -18.63
C VAL A 140 -2.80 11.30 -18.59
N GLN A 141 -2.51 12.31 -19.42
CA GLN A 141 -1.27 13.06 -19.35
C GLN A 141 -1.11 13.50 -17.89
N PRO A 142 0.08 13.39 -17.28
CA PRO A 142 0.30 13.89 -15.94
C PRO A 142 -0.22 15.32 -15.88
N ILE A 143 -1.20 15.58 -15.05
CA ILE A 143 -1.65 16.93 -14.81
C ILE A 143 -0.46 17.62 -14.14
N GLU A 144 0.21 18.51 -14.86
CA GLU A 144 1.09 19.48 -14.21
C GLU A 144 0.24 20.25 -13.19
N VAL A 145 0.31 19.87 -11.95
CA VAL A 145 -0.29 20.64 -10.85
C VAL A 145 0.57 21.87 -10.67
N LYS A 146 0.35 22.88 -11.51
CA LYS A 146 0.89 24.20 -11.28
C LYS A 146 0.25 24.74 -10.01
N GLY A 147 1.02 24.84 -8.95
CA GLY A 147 0.67 25.64 -7.79
C GLY A 147 0.40 24.91 -6.48
N TYR A 148 0.84 23.70 -6.30
CA TYR A 148 0.94 23.17 -4.92
C TYR A 148 2.20 23.77 -4.30
N GLN A 149 2.05 24.91 -3.64
CA GLN A 149 3.08 25.40 -2.72
C GLN A 149 2.99 24.53 -1.48
N VAL A 150 3.98 23.66 -1.31
CA VAL A 150 4.21 22.97 -0.05
C VAL A 150 4.49 24.03 1.01
N ASP A 151 3.61 24.15 1.98
CA ASP A 151 3.81 25.07 3.11
C ASP A 151 4.94 24.53 3.98
N HIS A 152 6.16 24.99 3.75
CA HIS A 152 7.39 24.62 4.48
C HIS A 152 7.45 25.15 5.92
N ASN A 153 6.35 25.58 6.50
CA ASN A 153 6.30 26.14 7.85
C ASN A 153 6.10 25.09 8.95
N TYR A 154 6.83 23.97 8.94
CA TYR A 154 7.06 23.23 10.17
C TYR A 154 8.32 23.78 10.85
N LYS A 155 8.12 24.83 11.67
CA LYS A 155 9.12 25.22 12.66
C LYS A 155 9.23 24.11 13.72
N LYS A 156 10.49 23.79 14.04
CA LYS A 156 10.95 22.89 15.10
C LYS A 156 10.28 23.16 16.44
#